data_760a2980bb02a1a9d130e2f1b196a09f
#
_entry.id   760a2980bb02a1a9d130e2f1b196a09f
#
_cell.length_a   1.000
_cell.length_b   1.000
_cell.length_c   1.000
_cell.angle_alpha   90.00
_cell.angle_beta   90.00
_cell.angle_gamma   90.00
#
_symmetry.space_group_name_H-M   'P 1'
#
loop_
_entity.id
_entity.type
_entity.pdbx_description
1 polymer ?
#
loop_
_entity_poly.entity_id
_entity_poly.type
_entity_poly.pdbx_seq_one_letter_code
_entity_poly.pdbx_strand_id
1 'polypeptide(L)'
;EPIDEKIRNNKQVNDNLLAQAQTLYKQFFPYGVQDDLPDGWRIGTVGEIIEIHDSKRIPLSGADRTKMEKKNYPYYGAASLMDFVDNYIFDGKYLLLGEDGTVVDDAGYPILQYVWGQFWVNNHAHILTGRLGYDVESLYMLFKQTPVKSIVTGAVQPKISQANLRSVQVVIPPEHNLREYNDLVEPLFSLFRANEEECKTFTALRDMLLPKLMSGEIDVSAVQL
;
A
#
# COMPACT_ATOMS: atom_id res chain seq x y z
N GLU A 1 28.25 -3.83 2.75
CA GLU A 1 27.92 -4.78 1.62
C GLU A 1 26.94 -5.89 2.03
N PRO A 2 27.16 -6.72 3.09
CA PRO A 2 26.18 -7.77 3.43
C PRO A 2 24.79 -7.25 3.79
N ILE A 3 24.68 -6.09 4.46
CA ILE A 3 23.42 -5.45 4.81
C ILE A 3 22.67 -4.99 3.54
N ASP A 4 23.36 -4.33 2.61
CA ASP A 4 22.74 -3.87 1.36
C ASP A 4 22.31 -5.04 0.47
N GLU A 5 23.07 -6.14 0.49
CA GLU A 5 22.69 -7.37 -0.21
C GLU A 5 21.43 -7.98 0.41
N LYS A 6 21.33 -8.04 1.73
CA LYS A 6 20.13 -8.55 2.43
C LYS A 6 18.91 -7.69 2.11
N ILE A 7 19.04 -6.36 2.15
CA ILE A 7 17.96 -5.43 1.77
C ILE A 7 17.52 -5.68 0.32
N ARG A 8 18.46 -5.85 -0.60
CA ARG A 8 18.17 -6.13 -2.02
C ARG A 8 17.46 -7.46 -2.19
N ASN A 9 17.93 -8.51 -1.51
CA ASN A 9 17.31 -9.82 -1.56
C ASN A 9 15.86 -9.80 -1.02
N ASN A 10 15.63 -9.13 0.10
CA ASN A 10 14.29 -8.99 0.66
C ASN A 10 13.35 -8.26 -0.32
N LYS A 11 13.82 -7.21 -0.99
CA LYS A 11 13.04 -6.51 -2.02
C LYS A 11 12.70 -7.42 -3.21
N GLN A 12 13.66 -8.20 -3.71
CA GLN A 12 13.40 -9.17 -4.79
C GLN A 12 12.41 -10.25 -4.37
N VAL A 13 12.49 -10.74 -3.13
CA VAL A 13 11.51 -11.69 -2.58
C VAL A 13 10.14 -11.02 -2.53
N ASN A 14 10.04 -9.78 -2.07
CA ASN A 14 8.78 -9.04 -1.99
C ASN A 14 8.15 -8.80 -3.37
N ASP A 15 8.92 -8.44 -4.38
CA ASP A 15 8.44 -8.32 -5.77
C ASP A 15 7.87 -9.66 -6.27
N ASN A 16 8.53 -10.77 -5.96
CA ASN A 16 8.06 -12.11 -6.33
C ASN A 16 6.77 -12.49 -5.58
N LEU A 17 6.68 -12.21 -4.27
CA LEU A 17 5.45 -12.45 -3.48
C LEU A 17 4.26 -11.70 -4.05
N LEU A 18 4.42 -10.42 -4.41
CA LEU A 18 3.37 -9.63 -5.04
C LEU A 18 2.98 -10.18 -6.42
N ALA A 19 3.94 -10.62 -7.23
CA ALA A 19 3.68 -11.24 -8.52
C ALA A 19 2.91 -12.56 -8.39
N GLN A 20 3.24 -13.37 -7.38
CA GLN A 20 2.49 -14.61 -7.06
C GLN A 20 1.06 -14.28 -6.62
N ALA A 21 0.87 -13.33 -5.69
CA ALA A 21 -0.46 -12.91 -5.24
C ALA A 21 -1.30 -12.38 -6.41
N GLN A 22 -0.71 -11.63 -7.34
CA GLN A 22 -1.39 -11.14 -8.53
C GLN A 22 -1.74 -12.25 -9.53
N THR A 23 -0.88 -13.24 -9.68
CA THR A 23 -1.16 -14.42 -10.52
C THR A 23 -2.32 -15.21 -9.95
N LEU A 24 -2.32 -15.47 -8.65
CA LEU A 24 -3.43 -16.11 -7.96
C LEU A 24 -4.73 -15.30 -8.12
N TYR A 25 -4.65 -13.97 -7.98
CA TYR A 25 -5.82 -13.11 -8.17
C TYR A 25 -6.45 -13.30 -9.56
N LYS A 26 -5.65 -13.31 -10.61
CA LYS A 26 -6.12 -13.53 -11.99
C LYS A 26 -6.71 -14.92 -12.20
N GLN A 27 -6.21 -15.93 -11.50
CA GLN A 27 -6.74 -17.31 -11.57
C GLN A 27 -8.09 -17.44 -10.85
N PHE A 28 -8.20 -16.81 -9.67
CA PHE A 28 -9.43 -16.84 -8.87
C PHE A 28 -10.53 -15.93 -9.44
N PHE A 29 -10.15 -14.81 -10.05
CA PHE A 29 -11.06 -13.77 -10.54
C PHE A 29 -10.78 -13.43 -12.02
N PRO A 30 -11.01 -14.41 -12.93
CA PRO A 30 -10.65 -14.26 -14.34
C PRO A 30 -11.60 -13.40 -15.16
N TYR A 31 -12.77 -13.03 -14.60
CA TYR A 31 -13.83 -12.36 -15.34
C TYR A 31 -13.73 -10.84 -15.27
N GLY A 32 -13.93 -10.19 -16.41
CA GLY A 32 -14.12 -8.75 -16.55
C GLY A 32 -15.59 -8.34 -16.60
N VAL A 33 -15.87 -7.03 -16.51
CA VAL A 33 -17.24 -6.48 -16.52
C VAL A 33 -17.98 -6.66 -17.86
N GLN A 34 -17.30 -7.11 -18.91
CA GLN A 34 -17.87 -7.37 -20.23
C GLN A 34 -18.11 -8.85 -20.50
N ASP A 35 -17.72 -9.72 -19.57
CA ASP A 35 -17.82 -11.17 -19.75
C ASP A 35 -19.18 -11.70 -19.30
N ASP A 36 -19.57 -12.87 -19.85
CA ASP A 36 -20.68 -13.66 -19.31
C ASP A 36 -20.25 -14.26 -17.97
N LEU A 37 -20.96 -13.92 -16.92
CA LEU A 37 -20.58 -14.28 -15.56
C LEU A 37 -21.24 -15.62 -15.15
N PRO A 38 -20.52 -16.51 -14.48
CA PRO A 38 -21.12 -17.72 -13.91
C PRO A 38 -22.06 -17.42 -12.75
N ASP A 39 -22.86 -18.43 -12.36
CA ASP A 39 -23.78 -18.30 -11.24
C ASP A 39 -23.10 -17.82 -9.96
N GLY A 40 -23.72 -16.87 -9.29
CA GLY A 40 -23.21 -16.26 -8.07
C GLY A 40 -22.22 -15.11 -8.26
N TRP A 41 -21.72 -14.91 -9.48
CA TRP A 41 -20.92 -13.74 -9.84
C TRP A 41 -21.82 -12.63 -10.36
N ARG A 42 -21.45 -11.38 -10.09
CA ARG A 42 -22.26 -10.24 -10.55
C ARG A 42 -21.41 -9.02 -10.83
N ILE A 43 -21.92 -8.16 -11.69
CA ILE A 43 -21.38 -6.81 -11.82
C ILE A 43 -21.89 -5.98 -10.63
N GLY A 44 -20.98 -5.24 -10.02
CA GLY A 44 -21.25 -4.29 -8.96
C GLY A 44 -20.34 -3.08 -9.09
N THR A 45 -20.18 -2.34 -7.98
CA THR A 45 -19.33 -1.15 -7.97
C THR A 45 -18.29 -1.22 -6.85
N VAL A 46 -17.19 -0.51 -7.03
CA VAL A 46 -16.17 -0.34 -5.99
C VAL A 46 -16.81 0.16 -4.68
N GLY A 47 -17.84 1.02 -4.77
CA GLY A 47 -18.56 1.54 -3.59
C GLY A 47 -19.23 0.48 -2.72
N GLU A 48 -19.55 -0.70 -3.28
CA GLU A 48 -20.12 -1.82 -2.53
C GLU A 48 -19.07 -2.57 -1.72
N ILE A 49 -17.86 -2.68 -2.25
CA ILE A 49 -16.79 -3.54 -1.73
C ILE A 49 -15.76 -2.82 -0.86
N ILE A 50 -15.81 -1.48 -0.78
CA ILE A 50 -14.89 -0.68 0.04
C ILE A 50 -15.60 0.07 1.16
N GLU A 51 -14.85 0.33 2.23
CA GLU A 51 -15.14 1.36 3.22
C GLU A 51 -14.09 2.46 3.13
N ILE A 52 -14.52 3.72 3.11
CA ILE A 52 -13.65 4.91 3.00
C ILE A 52 -13.59 5.58 4.37
N HIS A 53 -12.37 5.78 4.89
CA HIS A 53 -12.11 6.34 6.21
C HIS A 53 -11.62 7.80 6.17
N ASP A 54 -11.82 8.50 5.09
CA ASP A 54 -11.30 9.85 4.83
C ASP A 54 -11.72 10.89 5.88
N SER A 55 -12.90 10.71 6.50
CA SER A 55 -13.38 11.59 7.56
C SER A 55 -12.51 11.61 8.82
N LYS A 56 -11.64 10.61 8.99
CA LYS A 56 -10.69 10.53 10.11
C LYS A 56 -9.38 11.27 9.84
N ARG A 57 -9.15 11.73 8.62
CA ARG A 57 -7.89 12.42 8.24
C ARG A 57 -7.78 13.77 8.95
N ILE A 58 -6.58 14.07 9.42
CA ILE A 58 -6.22 15.36 9.99
C ILE A 58 -4.96 15.84 9.27
N PRO A 59 -5.05 16.78 8.31
CA PRO A 59 -3.88 17.28 7.62
C PRO A 59 -2.98 18.07 8.58
N LEU A 60 -1.67 17.82 8.50
CA LEU A 60 -0.66 18.55 9.26
C LEU A 60 0.12 19.44 8.31
N SER A 61 0.27 20.71 8.68
CA SER A 61 1.14 21.64 7.94
C SER A 61 2.61 21.23 8.05
N GLY A 62 3.44 21.67 7.10
CA GLY A 62 4.89 21.47 7.19
C GLY A 62 5.48 22.06 8.47
N ALA A 63 4.97 23.24 8.90
CA ALA A 63 5.41 23.90 10.13
C ALA A 63 5.06 23.08 11.40
N ASP A 64 3.90 22.43 11.43
CA ASP A 64 3.52 21.57 12.55
C ASP A 64 4.39 20.33 12.62
N ARG A 65 4.66 19.67 11.47
CA ARG A 65 5.54 18.50 11.41
C ARG A 65 7.00 18.84 11.77
N THR A 66 7.47 20.02 11.41
CA THR A 66 8.85 20.47 11.76
C THR A 66 9.03 20.65 13.27
N LYS A 67 7.97 20.97 14.02
CA LYS A 67 8.01 21.11 15.49
C LYS A 67 7.97 19.77 16.23
N MET A 68 7.71 18.67 15.53
CA MET A 68 7.64 17.35 16.11
C MET A 68 9.04 16.79 16.36
N GLU A 69 9.25 16.19 17.54
CA GLU A 69 10.57 15.79 18.03
C GLU A 69 10.81 14.28 17.88
N LYS A 70 9.81 13.46 18.21
CA LYS A 70 9.98 11.99 18.27
C LYS A 70 9.97 11.32 16.91
N LYS A 71 9.10 11.78 16.01
CA LYS A 71 8.97 11.32 14.62
C LYS A 71 8.95 9.79 14.46
N ASN A 72 8.14 9.12 15.29
CA ASN A 72 8.09 7.66 15.36
C ASN A 72 7.15 7.03 14.34
N TYR A 73 6.14 7.79 13.84
CA TYR A 73 5.08 7.26 13.01
C TYR A 73 5.14 7.81 11.59
N PRO A 74 5.00 6.96 10.56
CA PRO A 74 5.02 7.41 9.18
C PRO A 74 3.83 8.31 8.86
N TYR A 75 4.07 9.36 8.08
CA TYR A 75 3.09 10.30 7.55
C TYR A 75 3.01 10.18 6.03
N TYR A 76 1.89 9.64 5.54
CA TYR A 76 1.69 9.35 4.13
C TYR A 76 0.98 10.48 3.38
N GLY A 77 1.39 10.69 2.13
CA GLY A 77 0.77 11.56 1.15
C GLY A 77 0.00 10.78 0.06
N ALA A 78 -0.29 11.45 -1.04
CA ALA A 78 -1.02 10.87 -2.19
C ALA A 78 -0.30 9.65 -2.78
N ALA A 79 1.02 9.69 -2.92
CA ALA A 79 1.79 8.70 -3.69
C ALA A 79 2.92 8.03 -2.89
N SER A 80 3.28 8.56 -1.72
CA SER A 80 4.45 8.08 -0.98
C SER A 80 4.43 8.50 0.49
N LEU A 81 5.32 7.89 1.27
CA LEU A 81 5.72 8.36 2.58
C LEU A 81 6.36 9.76 2.42
N MET A 82 5.85 10.74 3.16
CA MET A 82 6.29 12.14 3.08
C MET A 82 7.18 12.56 4.25
N ASP A 83 6.92 12.05 5.45
CA ASP A 83 7.57 12.48 6.69
C ASP A 83 7.32 11.45 7.80
N PHE A 84 7.82 11.74 8.99
CA PHE A 84 7.47 11.06 10.23
C PHE A 84 6.90 12.07 11.22
N VAL A 85 6.00 11.61 12.11
CA VAL A 85 5.27 12.42 13.08
C VAL A 85 5.28 11.79 14.47
N ASP A 86 4.89 12.56 15.50
CA ASP A 86 4.98 12.13 16.90
C ASP A 86 3.80 11.24 17.33
N ASN A 87 2.74 11.20 16.55
CA ASN A 87 1.52 10.45 16.88
C ASN A 87 0.92 9.80 15.62
N TYR A 88 -0.08 8.95 15.79
CA TYR A 88 -0.80 8.27 14.72
C TYR A 88 -2.32 8.46 14.86
N ILE A 89 -3.05 8.26 13.77
CA ILE A 89 -4.52 8.28 13.74
C ILE A 89 -5.12 6.99 13.19
N PHE A 90 -4.30 6.16 12.55
CA PHE A 90 -4.69 4.85 12.04
C PHE A 90 -3.81 3.77 12.66
N ASP A 91 -4.40 2.62 12.96
CA ASP A 91 -3.71 1.40 13.42
C ASP A 91 -4.37 0.20 12.74
N GLY A 92 -3.61 -0.61 12.03
CA GLY A 92 -4.09 -1.75 11.26
C GLY A 92 -3.60 -1.76 9.81
N LYS A 93 -4.25 -2.57 8.95
CA LYS A 93 -3.96 -2.67 7.52
C LYS A 93 -4.93 -1.77 6.74
N TYR A 94 -4.40 -0.98 5.81
CA TYR A 94 -5.19 -0.11 4.94
C TYR A 94 -4.58 -0.03 3.54
N LEU A 95 -5.43 0.24 2.56
CA LEU A 95 -5.01 0.60 1.22
C LEU A 95 -5.19 2.12 1.04
N LEU A 96 -4.10 2.82 0.76
CA LEU A 96 -4.16 4.21 0.36
C LEU A 96 -4.21 4.31 -1.15
N LEU A 97 -5.12 5.15 -1.66
CA LEU A 97 -5.29 5.44 -3.09
C LEU A 97 -5.20 6.94 -3.30
N GLY A 98 -4.33 7.40 -4.20
CA GLY A 98 -4.13 8.83 -4.46
C GLY A 98 -5.44 9.55 -4.79
N GLU A 99 -5.76 10.61 -4.02
CA GLU A 99 -6.97 11.42 -4.22
C GLU A 99 -6.73 12.60 -5.16
N ASP A 100 -5.61 13.31 -5.01
CA ASP A 100 -5.24 14.43 -5.85
C ASP A 100 -3.73 14.51 -6.12
N GLY A 101 -3.35 15.19 -7.20
CA GLY A 101 -1.99 15.25 -7.70
C GLY A 101 -1.63 14.06 -8.59
N THR A 102 -0.62 13.27 -8.24
CA THR A 102 -0.28 12.04 -8.97
C THR A 102 -1.21 10.92 -8.51
N VAL A 103 -2.31 10.71 -9.22
CA VAL A 103 -3.38 9.74 -8.85
C VAL A 103 -3.38 8.47 -9.68
N VAL A 104 -2.78 8.50 -10.89
CA VAL A 104 -2.64 7.35 -11.79
C VAL A 104 -1.23 7.27 -12.35
N ASP A 105 -0.81 6.05 -12.69
CA ASP A 105 0.41 5.81 -13.45
C ASP A 105 0.21 6.04 -14.96
N ASP A 106 1.28 5.86 -15.76
CA ASP A 106 1.24 6.06 -17.22
C ASP A 106 0.27 5.09 -17.91
N ALA A 107 0.03 3.93 -17.36
CA ALA A 107 -0.90 2.93 -17.88
C ALA A 107 -2.36 3.18 -17.44
N GLY A 108 -2.61 4.13 -16.52
CA GLY A 108 -3.93 4.53 -16.06
C GLY A 108 -4.43 3.76 -14.83
N TYR A 109 -3.58 3.02 -14.16
CA TYR A 109 -3.89 2.37 -12.88
C TYR A 109 -3.71 3.35 -11.72
N PRO A 110 -4.47 3.19 -10.62
CA PRO A 110 -4.37 4.10 -9.48
C PRO A 110 -3.00 3.97 -8.78
N ILE A 111 -2.51 5.10 -8.26
CA ILE A 111 -1.35 5.08 -7.36
C ILE A 111 -1.82 4.54 -6.01
N LEU A 112 -1.21 3.44 -5.60
CA LEU A 112 -1.58 2.67 -4.41
C LEU A 112 -0.43 2.57 -3.41
N GLN A 113 -0.76 2.63 -2.12
CA GLN A 113 0.16 2.32 -1.04
C GLN A 113 -0.51 1.32 -0.10
N TYR A 114 0.05 0.12 0.02
CA TYR A 114 -0.36 -0.86 1.03
C TYR A 114 0.36 -0.52 2.33
N VAL A 115 -0.39 -0.15 3.36
CA VAL A 115 0.15 0.34 4.64
C VAL A 115 -0.39 -0.48 5.81
N TRP A 116 0.43 -0.61 6.86
CA TRP A 116 0.08 -1.37 8.07
C TRP A 116 0.73 -0.79 9.32
N GLY A 117 0.21 -1.20 10.49
CA GLY A 117 0.65 -0.71 11.79
C GLY A 117 0.11 0.68 12.09
N GLN A 118 0.88 1.49 12.81
CA GLN A 118 0.49 2.81 13.28
C GLN A 118 1.03 3.90 12.35
N PHE A 119 0.14 4.74 11.80
CA PHE A 119 0.53 5.75 10.83
C PHE A 119 -0.45 6.93 10.79
N TRP A 120 -0.05 7.97 10.08
CA TRP A 120 -0.85 9.15 9.79
C TRP A 120 -0.96 9.38 8.27
N VAL A 121 -2.09 9.87 7.80
CA VAL A 121 -2.33 10.18 6.39
C VAL A 121 -2.82 11.62 6.26
N ASN A 122 -2.33 12.33 5.25
CA ASN A 122 -2.82 13.65 4.88
C ASN A 122 -4.15 13.58 4.10
N ASN A 123 -4.63 14.71 3.58
CA ASN A 123 -5.87 14.81 2.81
C ASN A 123 -5.72 14.52 1.30
N HIS A 124 -4.58 14.00 0.84
CA HIS A 124 -4.31 13.74 -0.57
C HIS A 124 -4.40 12.25 -0.97
N ALA A 125 -4.81 11.39 -0.06
CA ALA A 125 -5.07 9.98 -0.33
C ALA A 125 -6.38 9.51 0.30
N HIS A 126 -7.18 8.72 -0.41
CA HIS A 126 -8.28 7.94 0.15
C HIS A 126 -7.73 6.80 1.00
N ILE A 127 -8.40 6.51 2.11
CA ILE A 127 -8.02 5.46 3.05
C ILE A 127 -9.10 4.39 3.02
N LEU A 128 -8.74 3.20 2.54
CA LEU A 128 -9.69 2.16 2.19
C LEU A 128 -9.47 0.90 3.03
N THR A 129 -10.59 0.27 3.42
CA THR A 129 -10.66 -1.13 3.83
C THR A 129 -11.72 -1.84 3.03
N GLY A 130 -11.73 -3.18 3.08
CA GLY A 130 -12.67 -3.99 2.32
C GLY A 130 -13.99 -4.26 3.05
N ARG A 131 -15.00 -4.65 2.25
CA ARG A 131 -16.34 -5.11 2.64
C ARG A 131 -16.70 -6.32 1.80
N LEU A 132 -17.76 -7.03 2.14
CA LEU A 132 -18.29 -8.18 1.39
C LEU A 132 -17.23 -9.29 1.14
N GLY A 133 -16.39 -9.56 2.15
CA GLY A 133 -15.35 -10.58 2.05
C GLY A 133 -14.02 -10.11 1.44
N TYR A 134 -13.96 -8.88 0.90
CA TYR A 134 -12.69 -8.29 0.51
C TYR A 134 -11.90 -7.87 1.75
N ASP A 135 -10.64 -8.24 1.82
CA ASP A 135 -9.66 -7.65 2.72
C ASP A 135 -8.80 -6.58 2.00
N VAL A 136 -7.82 -6.02 2.68
CA VAL A 136 -6.97 -4.97 2.10
C VAL A 136 -6.08 -5.54 1.00
N GLU A 137 -5.64 -6.78 1.13
CA GLU A 137 -4.77 -7.48 0.19
C GLU A 137 -5.50 -7.79 -1.12
N SER A 138 -6.74 -8.31 -1.03
CA SER A 138 -7.57 -8.56 -2.21
C SER A 138 -7.99 -7.27 -2.92
N LEU A 139 -8.28 -6.19 -2.18
CA LEU A 139 -8.50 -4.86 -2.76
C LEU A 139 -7.24 -4.33 -3.47
N TYR A 140 -6.06 -4.51 -2.87
CA TYR A 140 -4.80 -4.10 -3.48
C TYR A 140 -4.59 -4.80 -4.82
N MET A 141 -4.82 -6.12 -4.89
CA MET A 141 -4.71 -6.88 -6.13
C MET A 141 -5.79 -6.51 -7.16
N LEU A 142 -7.02 -6.23 -6.73
CA LEU A 142 -8.09 -5.73 -7.59
C LEU A 142 -7.67 -4.42 -8.26
N PHE A 143 -7.26 -3.43 -7.47
CA PHE A 143 -6.91 -2.10 -7.99
C PHE A 143 -5.65 -2.11 -8.87
N LYS A 144 -4.72 -3.03 -8.66
CA LYS A 144 -3.58 -3.24 -9.56
C LYS A 144 -3.98 -3.70 -10.97
N GLN A 145 -5.24 -4.10 -11.16
CA GLN A 145 -5.77 -4.57 -12.46
C GLN A 145 -6.98 -3.73 -12.93
N THR A 146 -7.42 -2.76 -12.15
CA THR A 146 -8.59 -1.92 -12.45
C THR A 146 -8.10 -0.54 -12.88
N PRO A 147 -8.12 -0.22 -14.19
CA PRO A 147 -7.74 1.11 -14.64
C PRO A 147 -8.80 2.13 -14.21
N VAL A 148 -8.34 3.27 -13.67
CA VAL A 148 -9.20 4.34 -13.15
C VAL A 148 -9.02 5.66 -13.87
N LYS A 149 -8.28 5.69 -14.98
CA LYS A 149 -8.01 6.91 -15.75
C LYS A 149 -9.29 7.61 -16.21
N SER A 150 -10.34 6.86 -16.54
CA SER A 150 -11.63 7.40 -17.03
C SER A 150 -12.40 8.18 -15.96
N ILE A 151 -12.12 7.98 -14.69
CA ILE A 151 -12.79 8.66 -13.58
C ILE A 151 -11.96 9.81 -12.98
N VAL A 152 -10.76 10.05 -13.53
CA VAL A 152 -9.92 11.18 -13.12
C VAL A 152 -10.52 12.47 -13.67
N THR A 153 -10.65 13.47 -12.82
CA THR A 153 -11.12 14.82 -13.16
C THR A 153 -10.04 15.85 -12.87
N GLY A 154 -10.18 17.07 -13.40
CA GLY A 154 -9.22 18.16 -13.16
C GLY A 154 -8.05 18.15 -14.15
N ALA A 155 -8.06 19.08 -15.13
CA ALA A 155 -7.02 19.17 -16.16
C ALA A 155 -5.67 19.68 -15.61
N VAL A 156 -5.68 20.51 -14.58
CA VAL A 156 -4.47 21.12 -13.98
C VAL A 156 -3.99 20.31 -12.77
N GLN A 157 -4.92 19.88 -11.94
CA GLN A 157 -4.65 19.02 -10.80
C GLN A 157 -5.56 17.79 -10.89
N PRO A 158 -5.03 16.64 -11.36
CA PRO A 158 -5.78 15.40 -11.44
C PRO A 158 -6.35 15.00 -10.08
N LYS A 159 -7.60 14.57 -10.08
CA LYS A 159 -8.30 14.16 -8.86
C LYS A 159 -9.22 12.99 -9.10
N ILE A 160 -9.25 12.04 -8.16
CA ILE A 160 -10.25 10.99 -8.05
C ILE A 160 -11.14 11.34 -6.85
N SER A 161 -12.41 11.71 -7.07
CA SER A 161 -13.35 11.95 -5.98
C SER A 161 -13.88 10.63 -5.41
N GLN A 162 -14.35 10.64 -4.16
CA GLN A 162 -15.01 9.47 -3.56
C GLN A 162 -16.20 8.98 -4.41
N ALA A 163 -17.00 9.90 -4.97
CA ALA A 163 -18.14 9.56 -5.81
C ALA A 163 -17.70 8.83 -7.08
N ASN A 164 -16.66 9.34 -7.75
CA ASN A 164 -16.11 8.72 -8.95
C ASN A 164 -15.48 7.36 -8.62
N LEU A 165 -14.69 7.26 -7.53
CA LEU A 165 -14.10 6.00 -7.09
C LEU A 165 -15.18 4.94 -6.81
N ARG A 166 -16.24 5.32 -6.08
CA ARG A 166 -17.36 4.42 -5.77
C ARG A 166 -18.12 3.94 -7.01
N SER A 167 -18.15 4.72 -8.10
CA SER A 167 -18.87 4.40 -9.33
C SER A 167 -18.14 3.42 -10.25
N VAL A 168 -16.88 3.11 -10.01
CA VAL A 168 -16.10 2.18 -10.84
C VAL A 168 -16.78 0.81 -10.82
N GLN A 169 -17.09 0.27 -11.99
CA GLN A 169 -17.66 -1.07 -12.13
C GLN A 169 -16.60 -2.14 -11.92
N VAL A 170 -16.96 -3.18 -11.18
CA VAL A 170 -16.13 -4.36 -10.91
C VAL A 170 -16.98 -5.61 -10.92
N VAL A 171 -16.36 -6.75 -11.16
CA VAL A 171 -16.99 -8.04 -10.95
C VAL A 171 -16.85 -8.41 -9.47
N ILE A 172 -17.97 -8.75 -8.84
CA ILE A 172 -18.02 -9.21 -7.44
C ILE A 172 -18.24 -10.72 -7.45
N PRO A 173 -17.24 -11.50 -7.01
CA PRO A 173 -17.36 -12.95 -6.91
C PRO A 173 -18.20 -13.36 -5.69
N PRO A 174 -18.61 -14.63 -5.60
CA PRO A 174 -19.15 -15.20 -4.38
C PRO A 174 -18.15 -15.10 -3.22
N GLU A 175 -18.66 -14.88 -2.00
CA GLU A 175 -17.81 -14.67 -0.81
C GLU A 175 -16.84 -15.82 -0.52
N HIS A 176 -17.24 -17.06 -0.84
CA HIS A 176 -16.35 -18.21 -0.62
C HIS A 176 -15.09 -18.17 -1.48
N ASN A 177 -15.16 -17.65 -2.73
CA ASN A 177 -13.99 -17.49 -3.59
C ASN A 177 -13.01 -16.45 -2.99
N LEU A 178 -13.55 -15.35 -2.43
CA LEU A 178 -12.74 -14.35 -1.75
C LEU A 178 -12.06 -14.91 -0.50
N ARG A 179 -12.81 -15.68 0.29
CA ARG A 179 -12.25 -16.31 1.49
C ARG A 179 -11.12 -17.27 1.14
N GLU A 180 -11.32 -18.14 0.17
CA GLU A 180 -10.30 -19.09 -0.29
C GLU A 180 -9.06 -18.35 -0.83
N TYR A 181 -9.26 -17.31 -1.62
CA TYR A 181 -8.16 -16.44 -2.09
C TYR A 181 -7.42 -15.76 -0.93
N ASN A 182 -8.14 -15.15 0.01
CA ASN A 182 -7.55 -14.44 1.14
C ASN A 182 -6.71 -15.40 2.01
N ASP A 183 -7.20 -16.62 2.26
CA ASP A 183 -6.47 -17.64 3.02
C ASP A 183 -5.15 -18.06 2.33
N LEU A 184 -5.13 -18.07 1.00
CA LEU A 184 -3.94 -18.41 0.22
C LEU A 184 -2.91 -17.27 0.17
N VAL A 185 -3.36 -16.00 0.15
CA VAL A 185 -2.44 -14.87 -0.03
C VAL A 185 -1.98 -14.24 1.29
N GLU A 186 -2.71 -14.41 2.39
CA GLU A 186 -2.29 -13.85 3.69
C GLU A 186 -0.87 -14.30 4.12
N PRO A 187 -0.43 -15.56 3.94
CA PRO A 187 0.96 -15.93 4.21
C PRO A 187 1.98 -15.16 3.34
N LEU A 188 1.66 -14.90 2.07
CA LEU A 188 2.53 -14.14 1.17
C LEU A 188 2.67 -12.68 1.65
N PHE A 189 1.55 -12.05 2.00
CA PHE A 189 1.56 -10.68 2.51
C PHE A 189 2.15 -10.58 3.93
N SER A 190 1.98 -11.59 4.75
CA SER A 190 2.65 -11.65 6.08
C SER A 190 4.16 -11.66 5.93
N LEU A 191 4.70 -12.50 5.01
CA LEU A 191 6.13 -12.51 4.70
C LEU A 191 6.59 -11.19 4.07
N PHE A 192 5.78 -10.63 3.15
CA PHE A 192 6.05 -9.31 2.56
C PHE A 192 6.23 -8.24 3.64
N ARG A 193 5.31 -8.14 4.60
CA ARG A 193 5.40 -7.19 5.71
C ARG A 193 6.64 -7.44 6.59
N ALA A 194 6.93 -8.69 6.90
CA ALA A 194 8.11 -9.05 7.70
C ALA A 194 9.42 -8.63 7.00
N ASN A 195 9.54 -8.87 5.70
CA ASN A 195 10.70 -8.45 4.91
C ASN A 195 10.84 -6.91 4.85
N GLU A 196 9.73 -6.17 4.74
CA GLU A 196 9.74 -4.71 4.76
C GLU A 196 10.23 -4.16 6.13
N GLU A 197 9.76 -4.73 7.24
CA GLU A 197 10.22 -4.34 8.58
C GLU A 197 11.71 -4.70 8.79
N GLU A 198 12.14 -5.84 8.28
CA GLU A 198 13.56 -6.22 8.28
C GLU A 198 14.42 -5.24 7.46
N CYS A 199 13.93 -4.82 6.28
CA CYS A 199 14.59 -3.82 5.44
C CYS A 199 14.72 -2.46 6.16
N LYS A 200 13.68 -2.02 6.87
CA LYS A 200 13.71 -0.79 7.68
C LYS A 200 14.78 -0.89 8.78
N THR A 201 14.79 -2.01 9.48
CA THR A 201 15.76 -2.29 10.57
C THR A 201 17.20 -2.28 10.04
N PHE A 202 17.47 -2.97 8.94
CA PHE A 202 18.79 -3.01 8.32
C PHE A 202 19.23 -1.64 7.79
N THR A 203 18.30 -0.89 7.20
CA THR A 203 18.58 0.48 6.74
C THR A 203 18.97 1.38 7.91
N ALA A 204 18.21 1.37 9.00
CA ALA A 204 18.51 2.15 10.20
C ALA A 204 19.85 1.73 10.83
N LEU A 205 20.14 0.42 10.91
CA LEU A 205 21.40 -0.11 11.42
C LEU A 205 22.59 0.34 10.55
N ARG A 206 22.48 0.22 9.23
CA ARG A 206 23.51 0.68 8.29
C ARG A 206 23.79 2.16 8.46
N ASP A 207 22.74 2.98 8.47
CA ASP A 207 22.87 4.44 8.53
C ASP A 207 23.41 4.92 9.88
N MET A 208 23.20 4.16 10.96
CA MET A 208 23.80 4.39 12.27
C MET A 208 25.26 3.98 12.35
N LEU A 209 25.63 2.83 11.76
CA LEU A 209 26.98 2.26 11.88
C LEU A 209 27.97 2.87 10.88
N LEU A 210 27.54 3.18 9.66
CA LEU A 210 28.44 3.63 8.60
C LEU A 210 29.25 4.89 8.97
N PRO A 211 28.66 5.96 9.54
CA PRO A 211 29.43 7.13 9.97
C PRO A 211 30.45 6.81 11.06
N LYS A 212 30.11 5.92 12.01
CA LYS A 212 30.97 5.53 13.13
C LYS A 212 32.16 4.68 12.67
N LEU A 213 31.96 3.82 11.68
CA LEU A 213 33.02 3.05 11.04
C LEU A 213 33.97 3.97 10.25
N MET A 214 33.40 4.93 9.50
CA MET A 214 34.18 5.88 8.67
C MET A 214 34.99 6.86 9.53
N SER A 215 34.47 7.26 10.71
CA SER A 215 35.19 8.14 11.65
C SER A 215 36.23 7.43 12.51
N GLY A 216 36.27 6.09 12.51
CA GLY A 216 37.12 5.28 13.39
C GLY A 216 36.62 5.22 14.83
N GLU A 217 35.39 5.68 15.12
CA GLU A 217 34.78 5.54 16.45
C GLU A 217 34.55 4.07 16.82
N ILE A 218 34.30 3.23 15.82
CA ILE A 218 34.23 1.77 15.98
C ILE A 218 35.54 1.20 15.39
N ASP A 219 36.36 0.63 16.26
CA ASP A 219 37.59 -0.09 15.86
C ASP A 219 37.22 -1.50 15.38
N VAL A 220 37.53 -1.79 14.14
CA VAL A 220 37.32 -3.11 13.50
C VAL A 220 38.62 -3.89 13.28
N SER A 221 39.75 -3.38 13.77
CA SER A 221 41.09 -4.01 13.55
C SER A 221 41.19 -5.43 14.11
N ALA A 222 40.34 -5.79 15.08
CA ALA A 222 40.27 -7.12 15.69
C ALA A 222 39.23 -8.06 15.04
N VAL A 223 38.46 -7.60 14.05
CA VAL A 223 37.45 -8.42 13.36
C VAL A 223 38.11 -9.25 12.28
N GLN A 224 38.13 -10.56 12.46
CA GLN A 224 38.54 -11.50 11.39
C GLN A 224 37.36 -11.63 10.40
N LEU A 225 37.60 -11.29 9.13
CA LEU A 225 36.67 -11.47 8.03
C LEU A 225 36.79 -12.87 7.45
#